data_a6637686be7d3de3d96237d47fd8d009
#
_entry.id   a6637686be7d3de3d96237d47fd8d009
#
_cell.length_a   1.000
_cell.length_b   1.000
_cell.length_c   1.000
_cell.angle_alpha   90.00
_cell.angle_beta   90.00
_cell.angle_gamma   90.00
#
_symmetry.space_group_name_H-M   'P 1'
#
loop_
_entity.id
_entity.type
_entity.pdbx_description
1 polymer ?
#
loop_
_entity_poly.entity_id
_entity_poly.type
_entity_poly.pdbx_seq_one_letter_code
_entity_poly.pdbx_strand_id
1 'polypeptide(L)'
;MTVNVSPTVMFLLISFGTVLGIAGTDLVLPAIPAMPTALGGTAALAQMVLAAYAGGTLVGLLTFGELGARYSRRKLLVWSLGLFAVTSLLSAYAPTLEWLVILRFAQGAFGSGPAVFAPGFIHGLYPGDKAPSMFGRLGSIESLTPALAPIAGAYLMTVGGWQTSFLMLAGLAILCAVGSWAYRQALPDRLEALEVHQSYMSIIRNGDFLRHGLSQALSLGSILIFVFGAPAVMTGALGMTIGDFILLQVFGIALFILASNASNALARRFGIERMIMIGTGSLVLGFLLILLYTSLGGRSLTVLVPLWMTANGAFGIRGPIGFHQAIVASRGDHSRGAALVVAAILGITAGGTAAAAPFINVGWWPLALASSLAALLALLCLKLIGSTA
;
A
#
# COMPACT_ATOMS: atom_id res chain seq x y z
N MET A 1 -25.79 27.20 -11.33
CA MET A 1 -24.77 27.91 -10.53
C MET A 1 -23.48 27.12 -10.57
N THR A 2 -22.50 27.54 -11.34
CA THR A 2 -21.14 27.00 -11.33
C THR A 2 -20.47 27.46 -10.03
N VAL A 3 -20.42 26.58 -9.02
CA VAL A 3 -19.66 26.86 -7.79
C VAL A 3 -18.19 26.93 -8.19
N ASN A 4 -17.61 28.12 -8.12
CA ASN A 4 -16.21 28.36 -8.45
C ASN A 4 -15.37 27.87 -7.29
N VAL A 5 -15.06 26.55 -7.28
CA VAL A 5 -14.25 25.90 -6.24
C VAL A 5 -12.79 25.99 -6.63
N SER A 6 -11.93 26.39 -5.69
CA SER A 6 -10.49 26.49 -5.98
C SER A 6 -9.89 25.11 -6.33
N PRO A 7 -8.94 25.05 -7.29
CA PRO A 7 -8.23 23.81 -7.60
C PRO A 7 -7.60 23.13 -6.37
N THR A 8 -7.21 23.92 -5.38
CA THR A 8 -6.63 23.42 -4.11
C THR A 8 -7.64 22.60 -3.31
N VAL A 9 -8.90 23.01 -3.23
CA VAL A 9 -9.95 22.23 -2.53
C VAL A 9 -10.18 20.91 -3.25
N MET A 10 -10.19 20.91 -4.60
CA MET A 10 -10.32 19.71 -5.40
C MET A 10 -9.12 18.76 -5.20
N PHE A 11 -7.91 19.30 -5.15
CA PHE A 11 -6.70 18.54 -4.87
C PHE A 11 -6.77 17.86 -3.47
N LEU A 12 -7.17 18.61 -2.45
CA LEU A 12 -7.32 18.06 -1.10
C LEU A 12 -8.38 16.96 -1.04
N LEU A 13 -9.50 17.14 -1.74
CA LEU A 13 -10.56 16.12 -1.81
C LEU A 13 -10.09 14.84 -2.49
N ILE A 14 -9.35 14.96 -3.60
CA ILE A 14 -8.75 13.82 -4.31
C ILE A 14 -7.72 13.12 -3.40
N SER A 15 -6.80 13.88 -2.79
CA SER A 15 -5.79 13.36 -1.88
C SER A 15 -6.40 12.65 -0.68
N PHE A 16 -7.48 13.19 -0.13
CA PHE A 16 -8.19 12.56 0.97
C PHE A 16 -8.83 11.23 0.53
N GLY A 17 -9.37 11.16 -0.69
CA GLY A 17 -9.89 9.92 -1.26
C GLY A 17 -8.82 8.82 -1.42
N THR A 18 -7.62 9.18 -1.90
CA THR A 18 -6.51 8.21 -2.03
C THR A 18 -5.99 7.76 -0.67
N VAL A 19 -5.87 8.68 0.30
CA VAL A 19 -5.51 8.37 1.68
C VAL A 19 -6.49 7.38 2.33
N LEU A 20 -7.81 7.53 2.08
CA LEU A 20 -8.81 6.58 2.60
C LEU A 20 -8.58 5.15 2.09
N GLY A 21 -8.19 4.99 0.83
CA GLY A 21 -7.84 3.68 0.27
C GLY A 21 -6.64 3.03 1.00
N ILE A 22 -5.61 3.81 1.31
CA ILE A 22 -4.43 3.33 2.05
C ILE A 22 -4.78 3.07 3.51
N ALA A 23 -5.43 4.03 4.17
CA ALA A 23 -5.86 3.93 5.56
C ALA A 23 -6.82 2.76 5.81
N GLY A 24 -7.55 2.32 4.78
CA GLY A 24 -8.41 1.14 4.83
C GLY A 24 -7.69 -0.12 5.32
N THR A 25 -6.40 -0.26 5.10
CA THR A 25 -5.58 -1.34 5.66
C THR A 25 -4.98 -0.93 7.01
N ASP A 26 -4.27 0.18 7.04
CA ASP A 26 -3.38 0.53 8.14
C ASP A 26 -4.14 0.91 9.42
N LEU A 27 -5.32 1.52 9.28
CA LEU A 27 -6.20 1.86 10.41
C LEU A 27 -6.80 0.61 11.09
N VAL A 28 -7.01 -0.45 10.31
CA VAL A 28 -7.62 -1.71 10.79
C VAL A 28 -6.55 -2.66 11.35
N LEU A 29 -5.30 -2.49 10.95
CA LEU A 29 -4.19 -3.38 11.30
C LEU A 29 -4.07 -3.70 12.80
N PRO A 30 -4.15 -2.71 13.74
CA PRO A 30 -4.08 -2.98 15.17
C PRO A 30 -5.29 -3.77 15.71
N ALA A 31 -6.40 -3.80 14.99
CA ALA A 31 -7.62 -4.47 15.41
C ALA A 31 -7.66 -5.98 15.05
N ILE A 32 -6.80 -6.41 14.12
CA ILE A 32 -6.78 -7.79 13.61
C ILE A 32 -6.67 -8.85 14.73
N PRO A 33 -5.78 -8.69 15.74
CA PRO A 33 -5.65 -9.68 16.81
C PRO A 33 -6.90 -9.89 17.66
N ALA A 34 -7.75 -8.88 17.78
CA ALA A 34 -8.98 -8.95 18.58
C ALA A 34 -10.17 -9.62 17.83
N MET A 35 -10.10 -9.71 16.50
CA MET A 35 -11.21 -10.17 15.67
C MET A 35 -11.60 -11.65 15.89
N PRO A 36 -10.66 -12.62 16.07
CA PRO A 36 -11.04 -14.00 16.33
C PRO A 36 -11.84 -14.17 17.62
N THR A 37 -11.53 -13.42 18.65
CA THR A 37 -12.27 -13.46 19.92
C THR A 37 -13.66 -12.82 19.78
N ALA A 38 -13.77 -11.76 18.98
CA ALA A 38 -15.02 -11.01 18.82
C ALA A 38 -16.00 -11.65 17.83
N LEU A 39 -15.50 -12.25 16.74
CA LEU A 39 -16.31 -12.75 15.62
C LEU A 39 -16.26 -14.28 15.44
N GLY A 40 -15.46 -14.96 16.29
CA GLY A 40 -15.13 -16.35 16.09
C GLY A 40 -14.07 -16.57 15.00
N GLY A 41 -13.66 -17.81 14.82
CA GLY A 41 -12.66 -18.17 13.83
C GLY A 41 -11.23 -18.24 14.37
N THR A 42 -10.26 -18.25 13.47
CA THR A 42 -8.84 -18.44 13.79
C THR A 42 -8.02 -17.19 13.51
N ALA A 43 -6.83 -17.09 14.13
CA ALA A 43 -5.88 -16.01 13.81
C ALA A 43 -5.45 -16.04 12.33
N ALA A 44 -5.38 -17.22 11.71
CA ALA A 44 -5.12 -17.37 10.29
C ALA A 44 -6.22 -16.73 9.44
N LEU A 45 -7.49 -16.96 9.80
CA LEU A 45 -8.64 -16.33 9.10
C LEU A 45 -8.64 -14.81 9.30
N ALA A 46 -8.24 -14.31 10.48
CA ALA A 46 -8.11 -12.87 10.72
C ALA A 46 -7.05 -12.22 9.82
N GLN A 47 -5.96 -12.92 9.50
CA GLN A 47 -4.96 -12.42 8.53
C GLN A 47 -5.55 -12.29 7.12
N MET A 48 -6.53 -13.13 6.76
CA MET A 48 -7.21 -13.04 5.47
C MET A 48 -8.00 -11.74 5.31
N VAL A 49 -8.37 -11.06 6.40
CA VAL A 49 -8.98 -9.71 6.38
C VAL A 49 -8.09 -8.69 5.67
N LEU A 50 -6.77 -8.77 5.89
CA LEU A 50 -5.78 -7.90 5.23
C LEU A 50 -5.48 -8.36 3.81
N ALA A 51 -5.25 -9.66 3.63
CA ALA A 51 -4.99 -10.25 2.31
C ALA A 51 -6.15 -10.00 1.34
N ALA A 52 -7.40 -10.17 1.81
CA ALA A 52 -8.60 -9.92 1.02
C ALA A 52 -8.71 -8.45 0.60
N TYR A 53 -8.40 -7.51 1.50
CA TYR A 53 -8.40 -6.09 1.16
C TYR A 53 -7.37 -5.78 0.06
N ALA A 54 -6.13 -6.26 0.21
CA ALA A 54 -5.09 -6.07 -0.80
C ALA A 54 -5.44 -6.72 -2.15
N GLY A 55 -5.99 -7.95 -2.12
CA GLY A 55 -6.50 -8.63 -3.31
C GLY A 55 -7.67 -7.89 -3.97
N GLY A 56 -8.59 -7.37 -3.16
CA GLY A 56 -9.69 -6.53 -3.62
C GLY A 56 -9.18 -5.25 -4.28
N THR A 57 -8.24 -4.56 -3.65
CA THR A 57 -7.61 -3.35 -4.20
C THR A 57 -6.94 -3.62 -5.55
N LEU A 58 -6.24 -4.74 -5.69
CA LEU A 58 -5.67 -5.18 -6.96
C LEU A 58 -6.75 -5.31 -8.05
N VAL A 59 -7.83 -6.04 -7.78
CA VAL A 59 -8.94 -6.21 -8.72
C VAL A 59 -9.61 -4.88 -9.03
N GLY A 60 -9.80 -4.04 -8.03
CA GLY A 60 -10.39 -2.71 -8.18
C GLY A 60 -9.57 -1.77 -9.04
N LEU A 61 -8.24 -1.76 -8.89
CA LEU A 61 -7.34 -0.97 -9.74
C LEU A 61 -7.51 -1.30 -11.22
N LEU A 62 -7.55 -2.59 -11.56
CA LEU A 62 -7.74 -3.06 -12.93
C LEU A 62 -9.14 -2.72 -13.45
N THR A 63 -10.17 -2.97 -12.62
CA THR A 63 -11.57 -2.75 -12.98
C THR A 63 -11.87 -1.26 -13.18
N PHE A 64 -11.47 -0.39 -12.24
CA PHE A 64 -11.70 1.05 -12.37
C PHE A 64 -10.82 1.68 -13.45
N GLY A 65 -9.65 1.11 -13.75
CA GLY A 65 -8.85 1.49 -14.92
C GLY A 65 -9.64 1.31 -16.22
N GLU A 66 -10.23 0.13 -16.42
CA GLU A 66 -11.04 -0.18 -17.61
C GLU A 66 -12.37 0.61 -17.63
N LEU A 67 -13.06 0.70 -16.48
CA LEU A 67 -14.30 1.48 -16.38
C LEU A 67 -14.05 2.97 -16.63
N GLY A 68 -12.93 3.52 -16.16
CA GLY A 68 -12.56 4.92 -16.35
C GLY A 68 -12.22 5.29 -17.81
N ALA A 69 -11.92 4.28 -18.66
CA ALA A 69 -11.78 4.48 -20.10
C ALA A 69 -13.14 4.60 -20.83
N ARG A 70 -14.20 3.98 -20.28
CA ARG A 70 -15.53 3.88 -20.91
C ARG A 70 -16.56 4.81 -20.32
N TYR A 71 -16.48 5.09 -19.03
CA TYR A 71 -17.48 5.85 -18.27
C TYR A 71 -16.90 7.14 -17.67
N SER A 72 -17.78 8.03 -17.22
CA SER A 72 -17.41 9.27 -16.54
C SER A 72 -16.63 8.99 -15.25
N ARG A 73 -15.37 9.43 -15.19
CA ARG A 73 -14.48 9.31 -14.04
C ARG A 73 -15.04 9.99 -12.79
N ARG A 74 -15.75 11.13 -12.97
CA ARG A 74 -16.44 11.84 -11.88
C ARG A 74 -17.49 10.97 -11.22
N LYS A 75 -18.34 10.29 -12.03
CA LYS A 75 -19.37 9.39 -11.50
C LYS A 75 -18.74 8.18 -10.84
N LEU A 76 -17.73 7.58 -11.48
CA LEU A 76 -17.03 6.42 -10.93
C LEU A 76 -16.34 6.74 -9.59
N LEU A 77 -15.73 7.94 -9.42
CA LEU A 77 -15.17 8.39 -8.15
C LEU A 77 -16.23 8.41 -7.04
N VAL A 78 -17.39 9.02 -7.30
CA VAL A 78 -18.48 9.11 -6.32
C VAL A 78 -19.01 7.72 -5.98
N TRP A 79 -19.22 6.86 -6.97
CA TRP A 79 -19.68 5.49 -6.75
C TRP A 79 -18.67 4.66 -5.97
N SER A 80 -17.37 4.75 -6.30
CA SER A 80 -16.32 4.01 -5.58
C SER A 80 -16.26 4.41 -4.11
N LEU A 81 -16.28 5.71 -3.80
CA LEU A 81 -16.29 6.21 -2.43
C LEU A 81 -17.58 5.85 -1.68
N GLY A 82 -18.74 5.93 -2.33
CA GLY A 82 -20.02 5.54 -1.75
C GLY A 82 -20.06 4.05 -1.42
N LEU A 83 -19.62 3.19 -2.33
CA LEU A 83 -19.56 1.74 -2.11
C LEU A 83 -18.48 1.36 -1.09
N PHE A 84 -17.36 2.09 -1.05
CA PHE A 84 -16.37 1.94 0.03
C PHE A 84 -16.97 2.30 1.39
N ALA A 85 -17.77 3.36 1.48
CA ALA A 85 -18.46 3.73 2.72
C ALA A 85 -19.45 2.65 3.16
N VAL A 86 -20.27 2.14 2.22
CA VAL A 86 -21.23 1.06 2.51
C VAL A 86 -20.51 -0.20 2.98
N THR A 87 -19.48 -0.63 2.27
CA THR A 87 -18.73 -1.84 2.66
C THR A 87 -17.97 -1.64 3.97
N SER A 88 -17.48 -0.43 4.26
CA SER A 88 -16.91 -0.09 5.57
C SER A 88 -17.94 -0.20 6.68
N LEU A 89 -19.13 0.35 6.48
CA LEU A 89 -20.23 0.28 7.45
C LEU A 89 -20.65 -1.18 7.70
N LEU A 90 -20.85 -1.96 6.64
CA LEU A 90 -21.18 -3.37 6.76
C LEU A 90 -20.07 -4.16 7.46
N SER A 91 -18.80 -3.82 7.24
CA SER A 91 -17.67 -4.45 7.92
C SER A 91 -17.68 -4.23 9.43
N ALA A 92 -18.13 -3.06 9.91
CA ALA A 92 -18.27 -2.78 11.34
C ALA A 92 -19.32 -3.68 12.02
N TYR A 93 -20.31 -4.17 11.26
CA TYR A 93 -21.39 -5.02 11.74
C TYR A 93 -21.34 -6.45 11.16
N ALA A 94 -20.17 -6.87 10.68
CA ALA A 94 -20.00 -8.23 10.17
C ALA A 94 -20.35 -9.27 11.25
N PRO A 95 -21.21 -10.26 10.94
CA PRO A 95 -21.65 -11.25 11.94
C PRO A 95 -20.59 -12.32 12.23
N THR A 96 -19.70 -12.60 11.29
CA THR A 96 -18.60 -13.56 11.42
C THR A 96 -17.35 -13.07 10.71
N LEU A 97 -16.23 -13.73 11.00
CA LEU A 97 -14.93 -13.36 10.40
C LEU A 97 -14.91 -13.66 8.89
N GLU A 98 -15.60 -14.71 8.43
CA GLU A 98 -15.73 -15.05 7.01
C GLU A 98 -16.46 -13.95 6.23
N TRP A 99 -17.58 -13.44 6.78
CA TRP A 99 -18.28 -12.31 6.19
C TRP A 99 -17.40 -11.06 6.14
N LEU A 100 -16.63 -10.81 7.22
CA LEU A 100 -15.69 -9.69 7.23
C LEU A 100 -14.66 -9.82 6.11
N VAL A 101 -14.09 -11.01 5.87
CA VAL A 101 -13.13 -11.25 4.78
C VAL A 101 -13.74 -10.92 3.40
N ILE A 102 -14.98 -11.33 3.15
CA ILE A 102 -15.69 -11.02 1.90
C ILE A 102 -15.91 -9.50 1.75
N LEU A 103 -16.37 -8.85 2.82
CA LEU A 103 -16.60 -7.41 2.82
C LEU A 103 -15.30 -6.63 2.64
N ARG A 104 -14.20 -7.11 3.19
CA ARG A 104 -12.87 -6.52 3.02
C ARG A 104 -12.38 -6.58 1.58
N PHE A 105 -12.62 -7.68 0.89
CA PHE A 105 -12.32 -7.76 -0.55
C PHE A 105 -13.10 -6.70 -1.34
N ALA A 106 -14.41 -6.60 -1.11
CA ALA A 106 -15.25 -5.59 -1.74
C ALA A 106 -14.81 -4.15 -1.37
N GLN A 107 -14.51 -3.91 -0.08
CA GLN A 107 -14.02 -2.62 0.42
C GLN A 107 -12.70 -2.23 -0.26
N GLY A 108 -11.74 -3.15 -0.38
CA GLY A 108 -10.48 -2.92 -1.09
C GLY A 108 -10.72 -2.58 -2.56
N ALA A 109 -11.58 -3.33 -3.24
CA ALA A 109 -11.93 -3.08 -4.64
C ALA A 109 -12.51 -1.67 -4.83
N PHE A 110 -13.48 -1.27 -4.01
CA PHE A 110 -14.07 0.06 -4.12
C PHE A 110 -13.13 1.18 -3.66
N GLY A 111 -12.28 0.94 -2.66
CA GLY A 111 -11.30 1.92 -2.16
C GLY A 111 -10.20 2.29 -3.16
N SER A 112 -10.03 1.52 -4.24
CA SER A 112 -9.00 1.77 -5.26
C SER A 112 -9.38 2.88 -6.26
N GLY A 113 -10.66 3.22 -6.41
CA GLY A 113 -11.13 4.20 -7.39
C GLY A 113 -10.43 5.55 -7.32
N PRO A 114 -10.32 6.19 -6.14
CA PRO A 114 -9.59 7.46 -6.02
C PRO A 114 -8.16 7.39 -6.53
N ALA A 115 -7.42 6.34 -6.21
CA ALA A 115 -6.03 6.17 -6.66
C ALA A 115 -5.92 6.04 -8.19
N VAL A 116 -6.88 5.38 -8.83
CA VAL A 116 -6.93 5.25 -10.31
C VAL A 116 -7.20 6.60 -10.97
N PHE A 117 -8.09 7.41 -10.40
CA PHE A 117 -8.53 8.64 -11.06
C PHE A 117 -7.72 9.88 -10.68
N ALA A 118 -7.01 9.85 -9.52
CA ALA A 118 -6.23 10.98 -9.02
C ALA A 118 -5.23 11.53 -10.05
N PRO A 119 -4.43 10.72 -10.77
CA PRO A 119 -3.50 11.25 -11.76
C PRO A 119 -4.20 12.08 -12.84
N GLY A 120 -5.31 11.58 -13.38
CA GLY A 120 -6.07 12.27 -14.40
C GLY A 120 -6.68 13.58 -13.91
N PHE A 121 -7.22 13.60 -12.71
CA PHE A 121 -7.77 14.80 -12.12
C PHE A 121 -6.70 15.85 -11.84
N ILE A 122 -5.53 15.44 -11.34
CA ILE A 122 -4.41 16.35 -11.07
C ILE A 122 -3.91 16.99 -12.37
N HIS A 123 -3.71 16.20 -13.43
CA HIS A 123 -3.32 16.73 -14.74
C HIS A 123 -4.33 17.74 -15.28
N GLY A 124 -5.62 17.48 -15.16
CA GLY A 124 -6.65 18.40 -15.64
C GLY A 124 -6.82 19.66 -14.79
N LEU A 125 -6.55 19.60 -13.47
CA LEU A 125 -6.62 20.75 -12.56
C LEU A 125 -5.35 21.62 -12.62
N TYR A 126 -4.20 21.03 -12.92
CA TYR A 126 -2.88 21.68 -12.91
C TYR A 126 -2.10 21.35 -14.19
N PRO A 127 -2.46 21.97 -15.32
CA PRO A 127 -1.80 21.68 -16.59
C PRO A 127 -0.33 22.15 -16.61
N GLY A 128 0.48 21.53 -17.45
CA GLY A 128 1.88 21.89 -17.69
C GLY A 128 2.80 21.58 -16.50
N ASP A 129 3.74 22.48 -16.23
CA ASP A 129 4.83 22.27 -15.25
C ASP A 129 4.38 22.19 -13.79
N LYS A 130 3.11 22.47 -13.50
CA LYS A 130 2.57 22.38 -12.13
C LYS A 130 2.20 20.95 -11.72
N ALA A 131 1.83 20.09 -12.66
CA ALA A 131 1.39 18.73 -12.37
C ALA A 131 2.45 17.91 -11.61
N PRO A 132 3.75 17.88 -12.01
CA PRO A 132 4.78 17.11 -11.27
C PRO A 132 4.91 17.53 -9.80
N SER A 133 4.82 18.83 -9.51
CA SER A 133 4.86 19.33 -8.12
C SER A 133 3.65 18.85 -7.31
N MET A 134 2.45 18.80 -7.93
CA MET A 134 1.24 18.33 -7.25
C MET A 134 1.24 16.81 -7.03
N PHE A 135 1.83 16.03 -7.94
CA PHE A 135 2.10 14.60 -7.70
C PHE A 135 3.07 14.39 -6.54
N GLY A 136 4.12 15.20 -6.45
CA GLY A 136 5.04 15.16 -5.31
C GLY A 136 4.33 15.44 -3.98
N ARG A 137 3.42 16.41 -3.95
CA ARG A 137 2.59 16.72 -2.76
C ARG A 137 1.64 15.58 -2.41
N LEU A 138 0.97 14.99 -3.42
CA LEU A 138 0.11 13.83 -3.20
C LEU A 138 0.90 12.68 -2.58
N GLY A 139 2.03 12.31 -3.17
CA GLY A 139 2.89 11.25 -2.64
C GLY A 139 3.40 11.54 -1.22
N SER A 140 3.69 12.81 -0.89
CA SER A 140 4.07 13.20 0.48
C SER A 140 2.91 12.99 1.47
N ILE A 141 1.67 13.34 1.09
CA ILE A 141 0.48 13.12 1.92
C ILE A 141 0.24 11.62 2.11
N GLU A 142 0.29 10.84 1.02
CA GLU A 142 0.08 9.39 1.05
C GLU A 142 1.12 8.67 1.90
N SER A 143 2.38 9.11 1.87
CA SER A 143 3.48 8.50 2.65
C SER A 143 3.34 8.66 4.17
N LEU A 144 2.56 9.63 4.64
CA LEU A 144 2.25 9.81 6.05
C LEU A 144 1.21 8.81 6.55
N THR A 145 0.39 8.24 5.67
CA THR A 145 -0.72 7.36 6.06
C THR A 145 -0.23 6.10 6.78
N PRO A 146 0.76 5.33 6.30
CA PRO A 146 1.27 4.15 7.01
C PRO A 146 1.92 4.48 8.36
N ALA A 147 2.35 5.73 8.56
CA ALA A 147 2.91 6.17 9.85
C ALA A 147 1.80 6.50 10.86
N LEU A 148 0.76 7.20 10.43
CA LEU A 148 -0.26 7.76 11.33
C LEU A 148 -1.47 6.84 11.50
N ALA A 149 -1.87 6.11 10.47
CA ALA A 149 -3.09 5.30 10.52
C ALA A 149 -3.03 4.15 11.54
N PRO A 150 -1.94 3.39 11.72
CA PRO A 150 -1.88 2.38 12.78
C PRO A 150 -1.99 2.99 14.19
N ILE A 151 -1.41 4.17 14.41
CA ILE A 151 -1.50 4.90 15.70
C ILE A 151 -2.94 5.30 15.95
N ALA A 152 -3.60 5.90 14.96
CA ALA A 152 -5.00 6.27 15.02
C ALA A 152 -5.90 5.03 15.24
N GLY A 153 -5.62 3.92 14.53
CA GLY A 153 -6.34 2.66 14.68
C GLY A 153 -6.23 2.06 16.07
N ALA A 154 -5.04 2.08 16.67
CA ALA A 154 -4.83 1.63 18.03
C ALA A 154 -5.59 2.50 19.04
N TYR A 155 -5.60 3.83 18.86
CA TYR A 155 -6.41 4.73 19.68
C TYR A 155 -7.91 4.44 19.54
N LEU A 156 -8.41 4.28 18.31
CA LEU A 156 -9.81 3.96 18.05
C LEU A 156 -10.24 2.65 18.72
N MET A 157 -9.36 1.66 18.77
CA MET A 157 -9.63 0.42 19.51
C MET A 157 -9.90 0.65 21.02
N THR A 158 -9.23 1.62 21.65
CA THR A 158 -9.45 1.94 23.08
C THR A 158 -10.78 2.64 23.31
N VAL A 159 -11.32 3.34 22.31
CA VAL A 159 -12.56 4.12 22.41
C VAL A 159 -13.81 3.25 22.20
N GLY A 160 -13.79 2.34 21.22
CA GLY A 160 -14.99 1.60 20.86
C GLY A 160 -14.73 0.24 20.21
N GLY A 161 -13.56 -0.35 20.44
CA GLY A 161 -13.21 -1.66 19.92
C GLY A 161 -12.86 -1.66 18.42
N TRP A 162 -12.76 -2.87 17.85
CA TRP A 162 -12.32 -3.10 16.47
C TRP A 162 -13.26 -2.47 15.42
N GLN A 163 -14.55 -2.32 15.73
CA GLN A 163 -15.55 -1.73 14.84
C GLN A 163 -15.29 -0.26 14.54
N THR A 164 -14.69 0.46 15.48
CA THR A 164 -14.54 1.93 15.41
C THR A 164 -13.69 2.36 14.22
N SER A 165 -12.67 1.57 13.84
CA SER A 165 -11.87 1.84 12.65
C SER A 165 -12.72 1.79 11.37
N PHE A 166 -13.64 0.83 11.25
CA PHE A 166 -14.54 0.72 10.11
C PHE A 166 -15.59 1.84 10.08
N LEU A 167 -16.14 2.20 11.24
CA LEU A 167 -17.10 3.32 11.36
C LEU A 167 -16.43 4.66 10.98
N MET A 168 -15.20 4.88 11.43
CA MET A 168 -14.42 6.05 11.05
C MET A 168 -14.20 6.10 9.54
N LEU A 169 -13.76 5.00 8.93
CA LEU A 169 -13.58 4.89 7.47
C LEU A 169 -14.89 5.16 6.73
N ALA A 170 -16.00 4.61 7.19
CA ALA A 170 -17.32 4.84 6.60
C ALA A 170 -17.72 6.31 6.65
N GLY A 171 -17.60 6.96 7.82
CA GLY A 171 -17.92 8.36 7.99
C GLY A 171 -17.07 9.29 7.10
N LEU A 172 -15.76 9.07 7.09
CA LEU A 172 -14.83 9.83 6.26
C LEU A 172 -15.09 9.61 4.76
N ALA A 173 -15.42 8.38 4.36
CA ALA A 173 -15.75 8.07 2.97
C ALA A 173 -17.07 8.70 2.52
N ILE A 174 -18.09 8.75 3.39
CA ILE A 174 -19.34 9.48 3.13
C ILE A 174 -19.04 10.96 2.90
N LEU A 175 -18.25 11.59 3.77
CA LEU A 175 -17.87 13.00 3.61
C LEU A 175 -17.13 13.24 2.28
N CYS A 176 -16.20 12.35 1.92
CA CYS A 176 -15.47 12.44 0.67
C CYS A 176 -16.38 12.20 -0.55
N ALA A 177 -17.32 11.24 -0.48
CA ALA A 177 -18.27 10.96 -1.53
C ALA A 177 -19.24 12.14 -1.76
N VAL A 178 -19.77 12.70 -0.68
CA VAL A 178 -20.65 13.89 -0.72
C VAL A 178 -19.90 15.11 -1.29
N GLY A 179 -18.67 15.37 -0.84
CA GLY A 179 -17.82 16.43 -1.38
C GLY A 179 -17.53 16.22 -2.88
N SER A 180 -17.16 15.01 -3.27
CA SER A 180 -16.92 14.65 -4.68
C SER A 180 -18.18 14.79 -5.54
N TRP A 181 -19.34 14.45 -5.01
CA TRP A 181 -20.62 14.63 -5.70
C TRP A 181 -21.00 16.11 -5.82
N ALA A 182 -20.89 16.88 -4.74
CA ALA A 182 -21.23 18.30 -4.71
C ALA A 182 -20.37 19.12 -5.70
N TYR A 183 -19.09 18.81 -5.76
CA TYR A 183 -18.11 19.53 -6.58
C TYR A 183 -17.74 18.81 -7.88
N ARG A 184 -18.48 17.78 -8.28
CA ARG A 184 -18.14 16.95 -9.46
C ARG A 184 -17.94 17.75 -10.76
N GLN A 185 -18.60 18.90 -10.91
CA GLN A 185 -18.47 19.75 -12.13
C GLN A 185 -17.10 20.46 -12.20
N ALA A 186 -16.43 20.65 -11.07
CA ALA A 186 -15.10 21.23 -11.01
C ALA A 186 -13.98 20.21 -11.33
N LEU A 187 -14.28 18.91 -11.32
CA LEU A 187 -13.34 17.86 -11.71
C LEU A 187 -13.32 17.71 -13.25
N PRO A 188 -12.15 17.49 -13.88
CA PRO A 188 -12.07 17.18 -15.31
C PRO A 188 -12.76 15.84 -15.62
N ASP A 189 -13.63 15.79 -16.63
CA ASP A 189 -14.38 14.55 -16.95
C ASP A 189 -13.75 13.74 -18.08
N ARG A 190 -13.13 14.42 -19.02
CA ARG A 190 -12.39 13.79 -20.13
C ARG A 190 -10.97 14.29 -20.10
N LEU A 191 -10.02 13.36 -20.03
CA LEU A 191 -8.65 13.65 -20.45
C LEU A 191 -8.62 13.44 -21.97
N GLU A 192 -8.07 14.41 -22.69
CA GLU A 192 -7.67 14.19 -24.06
C GLU A 192 -6.72 12.97 -24.08
N ALA A 193 -7.00 12.04 -24.97
CA ALA A 193 -6.21 10.81 -25.12
C ALA A 193 -4.84 11.21 -25.72
N LEU A 194 -3.92 11.62 -24.87
CA LEU A 194 -2.56 12.03 -25.25
C LEU A 194 -1.53 10.91 -25.13
N GLU A 195 -1.92 9.68 -24.75
CA GLU A 195 -0.98 8.58 -24.64
C GLU A 195 -1.25 7.52 -25.70
N VAL A 196 -0.21 7.17 -26.43
CA VAL A 196 -0.16 5.96 -27.27
C VAL A 196 -0.40 4.77 -26.34
N HIS A 197 -1.60 4.22 -26.36
CA HIS A 197 -2.00 3.11 -25.50
C HIS A 197 -1.23 1.84 -25.89
N GLN A 198 -0.13 1.58 -25.19
CA GLN A 198 0.53 0.28 -25.28
C GLN A 198 -0.34 -0.79 -24.59
N SER A 199 -0.38 -1.98 -25.16
CA SER A 199 -1.02 -3.12 -24.50
C SER A 199 -0.30 -3.44 -23.18
N TYR A 200 -1.03 -3.75 -22.11
CA TYR A 200 -0.42 -4.28 -20.87
C TYR A 200 0.55 -5.44 -21.15
N MET A 201 0.21 -6.29 -22.13
CA MET A 201 1.04 -7.42 -22.52
C MET A 201 2.39 -6.98 -23.12
N SER A 202 2.46 -5.87 -23.86
CA SER A 202 3.72 -5.34 -24.38
C SER A 202 4.64 -4.82 -23.28
N ILE A 203 4.08 -4.21 -22.24
CA ILE A 203 4.83 -3.74 -21.07
C ILE A 203 5.35 -4.94 -20.26
N ILE A 204 4.51 -5.95 -20.01
CA ILE A 204 4.90 -7.16 -19.27
C ILE A 204 5.97 -7.98 -20.02
N ARG A 205 5.99 -7.94 -21.36
CA ARG A 205 7.04 -8.61 -22.16
C ARG A 205 8.36 -7.84 -22.23
N ASN A 206 8.41 -6.62 -21.72
CA ASN A 206 9.63 -5.84 -21.67
C ASN A 206 10.52 -6.32 -20.51
N GLY A 207 11.71 -6.84 -20.82
CA GLY A 207 12.67 -7.35 -19.82
C GLY A 207 13.11 -6.29 -18.81
N ASP A 208 13.34 -5.04 -19.22
CA ASP A 208 13.71 -3.94 -18.32
C ASP A 208 12.58 -3.62 -17.34
N PHE A 209 11.32 -3.61 -17.83
CA PHE A 209 10.16 -3.42 -16.99
C PHE A 209 10.00 -4.57 -15.98
N LEU A 210 10.11 -5.82 -16.42
CA LEU A 210 10.05 -6.97 -15.51
C LEU A 210 11.15 -6.91 -14.45
N ARG A 211 12.39 -6.59 -14.87
CA ARG A 211 13.54 -6.47 -13.97
C ARG A 211 13.29 -5.47 -12.84
N HIS A 212 12.94 -4.25 -13.18
CA HIS A 212 12.73 -3.18 -12.21
C HIS A 212 11.37 -3.25 -11.51
N GLY A 213 10.30 -3.57 -12.24
CA GLY A 213 8.94 -3.66 -11.73
C GLY A 213 8.76 -4.80 -10.73
N LEU A 214 9.21 -6.01 -11.06
CA LEU A 214 9.15 -7.15 -10.13
C LEU A 214 10.04 -6.93 -8.92
N SER A 215 11.26 -6.42 -9.12
CA SER A 215 12.15 -6.11 -7.99
C SER A 215 11.54 -5.07 -7.05
N GLN A 216 10.87 -4.04 -7.60
CA GLN A 216 10.16 -3.04 -6.80
C GLN A 216 9.00 -3.68 -6.04
N ALA A 217 8.18 -4.46 -6.73
CA ALA A 217 7.00 -5.09 -6.15
C ALA A 217 7.35 -6.09 -5.05
N LEU A 218 8.35 -6.92 -5.27
CA LEU A 218 8.84 -7.90 -4.30
C LEU A 218 9.49 -7.23 -3.08
N SER A 219 10.21 -6.11 -3.28
CA SER A 219 10.84 -5.39 -2.17
C SER A 219 9.82 -4.70 -1.27
N LEU A 220 8.82 -4.01 -1.82
CA LEU A 220 7.76 -3.43 -1.01
C LEU A 220 6.87 -4.52 -0.43
N GLY A 221 6.55 -5.55 -1.22
CA GLY A 221 5.80 -6.72 -0.76
C GLY A 221 6.45 -7.39 0.45
N SER A 222 7.79 -7.52 0.48
CA SER A 222 8.50 -8.09 1.63
C SER A 222 8.29 -7.30 2.93
N ILE A 223 8.27 -5.97 2.84
CA ILE A 223 7.95 -5.09 3.98
C ILE A 223 6.49 -5.28 4.41
N LEU A 224 5.55 -5.24 3.45
CA LEU A 224 4.12 -5.31 3.75
C LEU A 224 3.69 -6.67 4.30
N ILE A 225 4.24 -7.79 3.82
CA ILE A 225 3.97 -9.12 4.37
C ILE A 225 4.35 -9.15 5.86
N PHE A 226 5.52 -8.62 6.22
CA PHE A 226 5.95 -8.55 7.62
C PHE A 226 5.04 -7.66 8.45
N VAL A 227 4.76 -6.46 7.98
CA VAL A 227 3.89 -5.47 8.67
C VAL A 227 2.50 -6.02 8.92
N PHE A 228 1.90 -6.68 7.93
CA PHE A 228 0.53 -7.19 8.05
C PHE A 228 0.41 -8.34 9.05
N GLY A 229 1.45 -9.17 9.17
CA GLY A 229 1.47 -10.25 10.17
C GLY A 229 1.94 -9.80 11.56
N ALA A 230 2.71 -8.71 11.67
CA ALA A 230 3.37 -8.30 12.90
C ALA A 230 2.42 -8.13 14.11
N PRO A 231 1.26 -7.43 14.02
CA PRO A 231 0.37 -7.27 15.18
C PRO A 231 -0.11 -8.60 15.76
N ALA A 232 -0.50 -9.54 14.89
CA ALA A 232 -1.01 -10.83 15.33
C ALA A 232 0.07 -11.71 15.96
N VAL A 233 1.29 -11.70 15.41
CA VAL A 233 2.44 -12.40 16.01
C VAL A 233 2.78 -11.80 17.36
N MET A 234 2.86 -10.46 17.45
CA MET A 234 3.25 -9.78 18.70
C MET A 234 2.25 -10.02 19.81
N THR A 235 0.96 -9.82 19.55
CA THR A 235 -0.06 -9.92 20.59
C THR A 235 -0.51 -11.36 20.85
N GLY A 236 -0.63 -12.18 19.79
CA GLY A 236 -1.11 -13.56 19.90
C GLY A 236 -0.02 -14.56 20.29
N ALA A 237 1.06 -14.64 19.52
CA ALA A 237 2.09 -15.67 19.72
C ALA A 237 3.11 -15.29 20.80
N LEU A 238 3.36 -13.99 21.02
CA LEU A 238 4.43 -13.53 21.91
C LEU A 238 3.93 -12.82 23.17
N GLY A 239 2.63 -12.56 23.30
CA GLY A 239 2.06 -11.87 24.46
C GLY A 239 2.50 -10.42 24.61
N MET A 240 2.97 -9.79 23.53
CA MET A 240 3.35 -8.38 23.50
C MET A 240 2.12 -7.49 23.38
N THR A 241 2.30 -6.19 23.57
CA THR A 241 1.21 -5.21 23.47
C THR A 241 1.12 -4.63 22.05
N ILE A 242 -0.04 -4.06 21.71
CA ILE A 242 -0.18 -3.28 20.48
C ILE A 242 0.72 -2.03 20.48
N GLY A 243 1.07 -1.52 21.67
CA GLY A 243 2.03 -0.43 21.83
C GLY A 243 3.43 -0.80 21.34
N ASP A 244 3.86 -2.05 21.56
CA ASP A 244 5.13 -2.57 21.08
C ASP A 244 5.17 -2.62 19.55
N PHE A 245 4.04 -2.99 18.91
CA PHE A 245 3.90 -2.91 17.45
C PHE A 245 4.00 -1.48 16.93
N ILE A 246 3.31 -0.53 17.58
CA ILE A 246 3.38 0.88 17.20
C ILE A 246 4.82 1.39 17.30
N LEU A 247 5.53 1.05 18.38
CA LEU A 247 6.92 1.43 18.57
C LEU A 247 7.81 0.87 17.44
N LEU A 248 7.65 -0.41 17.09
CA LEU A 248 8.35 -1.03 15.97
C LEU A 248 8.10 -0.26 14.67
N GLN A 249 6.83 0.07 14.38
CA GLN A 249 6.43 0.81 13.17
C GLN A 249 7.00 2.24 13.15
N VAL A 250 6.87 2.98 14.24
CA VAL A 250 7.36 4.37 14.32
C VAL A 250 8.86 4.46 14.01
N PHE A 251 9.67 3.60 14.61
CA PHE A 251 11.11 3.59 14.35
C PHE A 251 11.45 3.15 12.93
N GLY A 252 10.77 2.13 12.42
CA GLY A 252 10.95 1.68 11.04
C GLY A 252 10.62 2.78 10.03
N ILE A 253 9.45 3.41 10.17
CA ILE A 253 8.99 4.49 9.28
C ILE A 253 9.87 5.74 9.42
N ALA A 254 10.32 6.10 10.61
CA ALA A 254 11.23 7.22 10.81
C ALA A 254 12.52 7.04 10.00
N LEU A 255 13.14 5.85 10.05
CA LEU A 255 14.35 5.60 9.27
C LEU A 255 14.06 5.50 7.76
N PHE A 256 12.89 4.94 7.37
CA PHE A 256 12.43 4.97 5.98
C PHE A 256 12.34 6.40 5.44
N ILE A 257 11.72 7.32 6.18
CA ILE A 257 11.57 8.73 5.76
C ILE A 257 12.94 9.40 5.61
N LEU A 258 13.82 9.25 6.59
CA LEU A 258 15.19 9.81 6.55
C LEU A 258 15.96 9.27 5.33
N ALA A 259 15.96 7.97 5.12
CA ALA A 259 16.65 7.31 4.02
C ALA A 259 16.04 7.68 2.65
N SER A 260 14.72 7.77 2.56
CA SER A 260 13.99 8.17 1.35
C SER A 260 14.32 9.60 0.92
N ASN A 261 14.43 10.54 1.86
CA ASN A 261 14.84 11.91 1.57
C ASN A 261 16.29 11.98 1.06
N ALA A 262 17.18 11.10 1.52
CA ALA A 262 18.57 11.01 1.05
C ALA A 262 18.71 10.27 -0.30
N SER A 263 17.72 9.47 -0.70
CA SER A 263 17.76 8.55 -1.84
C SER A 263 18.22 9.21 -3.14
N ASN A 264 17.60 10.33 -3.53
CA ASN A 264 17.95 11.05 -4.76
C ASN A 264 19.37 11.64 -4.72
N ALA A 265 19.83 12.14 -3.59
CA ALA A 265 21.20 12.69 -3.44
C ALA A 265 22.24 11.56 -3.56
N LEU A 266 21.98 10.43 -2.93
CA LEU A 266 22.82 9.24 -3.03
C LEU A 266 22.85 8.70 -4.46
N ALA A 267 21.69 8.63 -5.14
CA ALA A 267 21.59 8.18 -6.52
C ALA A 267 22.36 9.09 -7.50
N ARG A 268 22.33 10.41 -7.31
CA ARG A 268 23.14 11.34 -8.11
C ARG A 268 24.66 11.15 -7.89
N ARG A 269 25.07 10.82 -6.66
CA ARG A 269 26.49 10.67 -6.31
C ARG A 269 27.07 9.32 -6.71
N PHE A 270 26.31 8.22 -6.53
CA PHE A 270 26.81 6.85 -6.67
C PHE A 270 26.21 6.09 -7.85
N GLY A 271 25.24 6.67 -8.56
CA GLY A 271 24.50 6.05 -9.67
C GLY A 271 23.23 5.33 -9.19
N ILE A 272 22.18 5.44 -10.01
CA ILE A 272 20.84 4.93 -9.72
C ILE A 272 20.85 3.39 -9.56
N GLU A 273 21.42 2.69 -10.55
CA GLU A 273 21.46 1.22 -10.56
C GLU A 273 22.21 0.65 -9.35
N ARG A 274 23.34 1.28 -9.00
CA ARG A 274 24.13 0.90 -7.83
C ARG A 274 23.37 1.08 -6.53
N MET A 275 22.61 2.17 -6.40
CA MET A 275 21.82 2.43 -5.20
C MET A 275 20.62 1.47 -5.09
N ILE A 276 19.97 1.12 -6.19
CA ILE A 276 18.93 0.09 -6.21
C ILE A 276 19.50 -1.26 -5.76
N MET A 277 20.68 -1.64 -6.29
CA MET A 277 21.33 -2.91 -5.94
C MET A 277 21.74 -2.95 -4.47
N ILE A 278 22.40 -1.90 -3.96
CA ILE A 278 22.82 -1.79 -2.55
C ILE A 278 21.59 -1.82 -1.65
N GLY A 279 20.56 -1.00 -1.92
CA GLY A 279 19.35 -0.96 -1.12
C GLY A 279 18.61 -2.31 -1.11
N THR A 280 18.53 -2.99 -2.26
CA THR A 280 17.91 -4.33 -2.32
C THR A 280 18.74 -5.37 -1.56
N GLY A 281 20.07 -5.36 -1.70
CA GLY A 281 20.97 -6.24 -0.94
C GLY A 281 20.91 -6.01 0.56
N SER A 282 20.84 -4.74 1.00
CA SER A 282 20.68 -4.38 2.41
C SER A 282 19.30 -4.80 2.96
N LEU A 283 18.24 -4.72 2.14
CA LEU A 283 16.90 -5.22 2.50
C LEU A 283 16.93 -6.72 2.73
N VAL A 284 17.56 -7.48 1.83
CA VAL A 284 17.77 -8.93 1.96
C VAL A 284 18.52 -9.24 3.26
N LEU A 285 19.64 -8.55 3.49
CA LEU A 285 20.43 -8.72 4.72
C LEU A 285 19.59 -8.44 5.97
N GLY A 286 18.83 -7.36 5.99
CA GLY A 286 17.94 -7.00 7.11
C GLY A 286 16.95 -8.12 7.42
N PHE A 287 16.24 -8.64 6.42
CA PHE A 287 15.30 -9.74 6.62
C PHE A 287 15.96 -11.07 6.97
N LEU A 288 17.12 -11.38 6.41
CA LEU A 288 17.89 -12.59 6.80
C LEU A 288 18.37 -12.51 8.25
N LEU A 289 18.79 -11.33 8.73
CA LEU A 289 19.15 -11.14 10.13
C LEU A 289 17.94 -11.27 11.06
N ILE A 290 16.77 -10.73 10.67
CA ILE A 290 15.52 -10.94 11.39
C ILE A 290 15.17 -12.43 11.42
N LEU A 291 15.26 -13.12 10.28
CA LEU A 291 15.00 -14.58 10.20
C LEU A 291 15.96 -15.37 11.10
N LEU A 292 17.26 -15.09 11.04
CA LEU A 292 18.26 -15.74 11.88
C LEU A 292 17.97 -15.51 13.37
N TYR A 293 17.75 -14.27 13.77
CA TYR A 293 17.44 -13.91 15.16
C TYR A 293 16.19 -14.63 15.66
N THR A 294 15.12 -14.64 14.87
CA THR A 294 13.84 -15.22 15.26
C THR A 294 13.82 -16.76 15.22
N SER A 295 14.58 -17.37 14.30
CA SER A 295 14.74 -18.83 14.24
C SER A 295 15.55 -19.39 15.41
N LEU A 296 16.42 -18.57 16.00
CA LEU A 296 17.14 -18.90 17.24
C LEU A 296 16.31 -18.63 18.51
N GLY A 297 15.01 -18.33 18.37
CA GLY A 297 14.10 -18.07 19.48
C GLY A 297 14.15 -16.63 20.01
N GLY A 298 14.78 -15.70 19.29
CA GLY A 298 14.85 -14.29 19.66
C GLY A 298 13.47 -13.62 19.68
N ARG A 299 13.15 -12.91 20.79
CA ARG A 299 11.86 -12.24 21.00
C ARG A 299 11.98 -10.79 21.46
N SER A 300 13.19 -10.33 21.78
CA SER A 300 13.41 -8.99 22.34
C SER A 300 13.21 -7.90 21.30
N LEU A 301 12.38 -6.91 21.62
CA LEU A 301 12.18 -5.69 20.80
C LEU A 301 13.45 -4.87 20.67
N THR A 302 14.32 -4.86 21.69
CA THR A 302 15.59 -4.14 21.68
C THR A 302 16.49 -4.57 20.52
N VAL A 303 16.39 -5.84 20.10
CA VAL A 303 17.12 -6.37 18.93
C VAL A 303 16.26 -6.25 17.66
N LEU A 304 14.97 -6.54 17.75
CA LEU A 304 14.09 -6.56 16.57
C LEU A 304 13.91 -5.17 15.95
N VAL A 305 13.78 -4.12 16.78
CA VAL A 305 13.60 -2.74 16.30
C VAL A 305 14.78 -2.28 15.45
N PRO A 306 16.07 -2.37 15.85
CA PRO A 306 17.19 -2.01 14.99
C PRO A 306 17.24 -2.83 13.68
N LEU A 307 16.96 -4.12 13.74
CA LEU A 307 16.91 -4.98 12.55
C LEU A 307 15.78 -4.55 11.60
N TRP A 308 14.60 -4.24 12.13
CA TRP A 308 13.48 -3.70 11.36
C TRP A 308 13.79 -2.34 10.76
N MET A 309 14.44 -1.46 11.52
CA MET A 309 14.92 -0.17 11.00
C MET A 309 15.88 -0.36 9.83
N THR A 310 16.79 -1.34 9.89
CA THR A 310 17.71 -1.65 8.78
C THR A 310 16.94 -1.99 7.49
N ALA A 311 15.92 -2.85 7.57
CA ALA A 311 15.08 -3.21 6.43
C ALA A 311 14.32 -2.00 5.86
N ASN A 312 13.72 -1.16 6.72
CA ASN A 312 13.01 0.05 6.32
C ASN A 312 13.94 1.11 5.73
N GLY A 313 15.10 1.33 6.32
CA GLY A 313 16.12 2.25 5.80
C GLY A 313 16.64 1.81 4.44
N ALA A 314 16.90 0.52 4.26
CA ALA A 314 17.29 -0.06 2.99
C ALA A 314 16.22 0.16 1.90
N PHE A 315 14.94 -0.06 2.25
CA PHE A 315 13.83 0.24 1.35
C PHE A 315 13.67 1.74 1.12
N GLY A 316 13.92 2.60 2.11
CA GLY A 316 13.93 4.06 1.96
C GLY A 316 14.93 4.52 0.89
N ILE A 317 16.14 3.96 0.88
CA ILE A 317 17.15 4.28 -0.14
C ILE A 317 16.69 3.84 -1.53
N ARG A 318 16.20 2.60 -1.68
CA ARG A 318 15.93 2.02 -3.00
C ARG A 318 14.52 2.30 -3.52
N GLY A 319 13.53 2.45 -2.63
CA GLY A 319 12.10 2.49 -2.98
C GLY A 319 11.73 3.57 -3.99
N PRO A 320 12.00 4.87 -3.70
CA PRO A 320 11.65 5.96 -4.61
C PRO A 320 12.32 5.85 -5.97
N ILE A 321 13.64 5.60 -6.00
CA ILE A 321 14.38 5.47 -7.25
C ILE A 321 14.04 4.20 -8.03
N GLY A 322 13.77 3.08 -7.33
CA GLY A 322 13.36 1.83 -7.95
C GLY A 322 11.96 1.91 -8.56
N PHE A 323 11.01 2.58 -7.89
CA PHE A 323 9.68 2.82 -8.42
C PHE A 323 9.74 3.70 -9.67
N HIS A 324 10.53 4.77 -9.65
CA HIS A 324 10.76 5.63 -10.81
C HIS A 324 11.36 4.85 -11.98
N GLN A 325 12.39 4.04 -11.76
CA GLN A 325 13.01 3.23 -12.82
C GLN A 325 12.04 2.21 -13.42
N ALA A 326 11.20 1.58 -12.59
CA ALA A 326 10.18 0.67 -13.07
C ALA A 326 9.17 1.38 -14.00
N ILE A 327 8.78 2.62 -13.67
CA ILE A 327 7.87 3.41 -14.52
C ILE A 327 8.57 3.82 -15.82
N VAL A 328 9.81 4.29 -15.77
CA VAL A 328 10.56 4.70 -16.97
C VAL A 328 10.75 3.51 -17.92
N ALA A 329 10.99 2.32 -17.38
CA ALA A 329 11.14 1.09 -18.16
C ALA A 329 9.86 0.65 -18.93
N SER A 330 8.69 1.27 -18.65
CA SER A 330 7.45 1.04 -19.43
C SER A 330 7.45 1.66 -20.83
N ARG A 331 8.53 2.36 -21.22
CA ARG A 331 8.76 2.91 -22.57
C ARG A 331 7.61 3.77 -23.13
N GLY A 332 7.16 4.74 -22.33
CA GLY A 332 6.23 5.80 -22.77
C GLY A 332 4.81 5.69 -22.20
N ASP A 333 4.36 4.52 -21.74
CA ASP A 333 3.08 4.40 -21.02
C ASP A 333 3.31 4.33 -19.49
N HIS A 334 3.72 5.46 -18.93
CA HIS A 334 4.06 5.58 -17.51
C HIS A 334 2.87 5.27 -16.58
N SER A 335 1.66 5.61 -17.00
CA SER A 335 0.43 5.34 -16.23
C SER A 335 0.18 3.84 -16.08
N ARG A 336 0.26 3.09 -17.19
CA ARG A 336 0.09 1.62 -17.17
C ARG A 336 1.24 0.92 -16.50
N GLY A 337 2.48 1.40 -16.70
CA GLY A 337 3.65 0.92 -15.98
C GLY A 337 3.49 1.02 -14.47
N ALA A 338 3.08 2.19 -13.97
CA ALA A 338 2.82 2.41 -12.55
C ALA A 338 1.69 1.50 -12.03
N ALA A 339 0.58 1.40 -12.78
CA ALA A 339 -0.54 0.52 -12.40
C ALA A 339 -0.12 -0.94 -12.28
N LEU A 340 0.69 -1.46 -13.21
CA LEU A 340 1.22 -2.83 -13.15
C LEU A 340 2.15 -3.06 -11.97
N VAL A 341 3.02 -2.10 -11.66
CA VAL A 341 3.91 -2.20 -10.47
C VAL A 341 3.08 -2.23 -9.19
N VAL A 342 2.09 -1.34 -9.04
CA VAL A 342 1.21 -1.32 -7.88
C VAL A 342 0.38 -2.60 -7.80
N ALA A 343 -0.16 -3.08 -8.92
CA ALA A 343 -0.87 -4.35 -9.00
C ALA A 343 0.00 -5.53 -8.55
N ALA A 344 1.26 -5.58 -8.98
CA ALA A 344 2.21 -6.60 -8.57
C ALA A 344 2.55 -6.50 -7.06
N ILE A 345 2.73 -5.29 -6.51
CA ILE A 345 2.92 -5.07 -5.06
C ILE A 345 1.75 -5.67 -4.28
N LEU A 346 0.52 -5.34 -4.66
CA LEU A 346 -0.69 -5.80 -3.96
C LEU A 346 -0.89 -7.31 -4.09
N GLY A 347 -0.63 -7.88 -5.28
CA GLY A 347 -0.70 -9.32 -5.51
C GLY A 347 0.32 -10.10 -4.66
N ILE A 348 1.56 -9.63 -4.59
CA ILE A 348 2.62 -10.23 -3.77
C ILE A 348 2.27 -10.09 -2.28
N THR A 349 1.79 -8.92 -1.86
CA THR A 349 1.38 -8.68 -0.47
C THR A 349 0.21 -9.58 -0.08
N ALA A 350 -0.85 -9.62 -0.89
CA ALA A 350 -2.02 -10.46 -0.62
C ALA A 350 -1.64 -11.95 -0.58
N GLY A 351 -0.91 -12.43 -1.59
CA GLY A 351 -0.46 -13.82 -1.66
C GLY A 351 0.48 -14.20 -0.53
N GLY A 352 1.46 -13.34 -0.23
CA GLY A 352 2.42 -13.58 0.85
C GLY A 352 1.78 -13.56 2.23
N THR A 353 0.84 -12.63 2.48
CA THR A 353 0.07 -12.58 3.74
C THR A 353 -0.82 -13.80 3.89
N ALA A 354 -1.51 -14.22 2.82
CA ALA A 354 -2.33 -15.43 2.84
C ALA A 354 -1.49 -16.69 3.07
N ALA A 355 -0.32 -16.81 2.45
CA ALA A 355 0.59 -17.94 2.65
C ALA A 355 1.18 -18.00 4.07
N ALA A 356 1.43 -16.84 4.69
CA ALA A 356 1.93 -16.76 6.07
C ALA A 356 0.83 -16.98 7.13
N ALA A 357 -0.44 -16.76 6.79
CA ALA A 357 -1.57 -16.81 7.72
C ALA A 357 -1.68 -18.10 8.55
N PRO A 358 -1.52 -19.33 8.00
CA PRO A 358 -1.59 -20.56 8.79
C PRO A 358 -0.52 -20.66 9.88
N PHE A 359 0.58 -19.94 9.72
CA PHE A 359 1.74 -19.99 10.62
C PHE A 359 1.82 -18.81 11.59
N ILE A 360 0.79 -17.97 11.64
CA ILE A 360 0.83 -16.69 12.39
C ILE A 360 1.02 -16.91 13.90
N ASN A 361 0.54 -18.03 14.44
CA ASN A 361 0.66 -18.36 15.86
C ASN A 361 1.99 -19.03 16.24
N VAL A 362 2.86 -19.32 15.25
CA VAL A 362 4.15 -20.01 15.51
C VAL A 362 5.22 -19.01 15.98
N GLY A 363 5.03 -17.73 15.74
CA GLY A 363 5.97 -16.65 16.09
C GLY A 363 6.50 -15.91 14.87
N TRP A 364 7.63 -15.22 15.04
CA TRP A 364 8.20 -14.33 14.01
C TRP A 364 8.78 -15.04 12.79
N TRP A 365 9.40 -16.20 12.98
CA TRP A 365 10.22 -16.80 11.92
C TRP A 365 9.47 -17.09 10.60
N PRO A 366 8.18 -17.48 10.59
CA PRO A 366 7.47 -17.70 9.33
C PRO A 366 7.28 -16.41 8.53
N LEU A 367 6.95 -15.30 9.22
CA LEU A 367 6.86 -13.98 8.57
C LEU A 367 8.22 -13.51 8.04
N ALA A 368 9.28 -13.68 8.86
CA ALA A 368 10.63 -13.33 8.46
C ALA A 368 11.10 -14.16 7.26
N LEU A 369 10.73 -15.45 7.20
CA LEU A 369 11.02 -16.32 6.06
C LEU A 369 10.31 -15.85 4.79
N ALA A 370 9.01 -15.60 4.85
CA ALA A 370 8.22 -15.13 3.70
C ALA A 370 8.77 -13.79 3.17
N SER A 371 9.09 -12.85 4.07
CA SER A 371 9.68 -11.55 3.72
C SER A 371 11.11 -11.70 3.15
N SER A 372 11.93 -12.61 3.72
CA SER A 372 13.27 -12.90 3.21
C SER A 372 13.23 -13.48 1.80
N LEU A 373 12.31 -14.43 1.54
CA LEU A 373 12.12 -15.02 0.22
C LEU A 373 11.70 -13.96 -0.81
N ALA A 374 10.76 -13.10 -0.46
CA ALA A 374 10.35 -12.01 -1.35
C ALA A 374 11.52 -11.04 -1.63
N ALA A 375 12.28 -10.65 -0.61
CA ALA A 375 13.45 -9.78 -0.77
C ALA A 375 14.57 -10.44 -1.61
N LEU A 376 14.83 -11.73 -1.42
CA LEU A 376 15.78 -12.50 -2.24
C LEU A 376 15.35 -12.56 -3.70
N LEU A 377 14.08 -12.85 -3.96
CA LEU A 377 13.53 -12.84 -5.32
C LEU A 377 13.66 -11.45 -5.96
N ALA A 378 13.47 -10.36 -5.19
CA ALA A 378 13.68 -9.00 -5.67
C ALA A 378 15.13 -8.77 -6.14
N LEU A 379 16.11 -9.30 -5.40
CA LEU A 379 17.52 -9.22 -5.77
C LEU A 379 17.84 -10.10 -6.98
N LEU A 380 17.26 -11.29 -7.04
CA LEU A 380 17.43 -12.20 -8.20
C LEU A 380 16.86 -11.58 -9.48
N CYS A 381 15.71 -10.91 -9.44
CA CYS A 381 15.16 -10.19 -10.59
C CYS A 381 16.17 -9.17 -11.14
N LEU A 382 16.88 -8.42 -10.28
CA LEU A 382 17.89 -7.45 -10.73
C LEU A 382 19.12 -8.09 -11.35
N LYS A 383 19.49 -9.32 -10.93
CA LYS A 383 20.70 -9.99 -11.38
C LYS A 383 20.48 -10.90 -12.59
N LEU A 384 19.33 -11.58 -12.66
CA LEU A 384 19.09 -12.65 -13.64
C LEU A 384 18.29 -12.17 -14.86
N ILE A 385 17.42 -11.16 -14.70
CA ILE A 385 16.71 -10.59 -15.83
C ILE A 385 17.67 -9.61 -16.53
N GLY A 386 18.13 -9.97 -17.71
CA GLY A 386 19.05 -9.15 -18.51
C GLY A 386 18.42 -7.82 -18.90
N SER A 387 19.20 -6.74 -18.86
CA SER A 387 18.84 -5.47 -19.48
C SER A 387 18.84 -5.67 -21.00
N THR A 388 17.74 -5.33 -21.66
CA THR A 388 17.66 -5.25 -23.13
C THR A 388 18.21 -3.89 -23.57
N ALA A 389 19.49 -3.60 -23.21
CA ALA A 389 20.17 -2.38 -23.63
C ALA A 389 20.37 -2.35 -25.15
#